data_4552e440698da33954f129eb6f705bdc
#
_entry.id   4552e440698da33954f129eb6f705bdc
#
_cell.length_a   1.000
_cell.length_b   1.000
_cell.length_c   1.000
_cell.angle_alpha   90.00
_cell.angle_beta   90.00
_cell.angle_gamma   90.00
#
_symmetry.space_group_name_H-M   'P 1'
#
loop_
_entity.id
_entity.type
_entity.pdbx_description
1 polymer ?
#
loop_
_entity_poly.entity_id
_entity_poly.type
_entity_poly.pdbx_seq_one_letter_code
_entity_poly.pdbx_strand_id
1 'polypeptide(L)'
;MEINYFISAKATATVQNINVSLSAEYQKDQAPEVISVVANGYLPNGENQKYMNAALKYNTKSSDFDSINGANVDLGIIQEIVPLITEFYRKITETFTNY
;
A
#
# COMPACT_ATOMS: atom_id res chain seq x y z
N MET A 1 -2.77 -20.53 25.73
CA MET A 1 -3.26 -19.43 24.86
C MET A 1 -2.18 -18.36 24.77
N GLU A 2 -1.79 -18.01 23.57
CA GLU A 2 -0.90 -16.90 23.34
C GLU A 2 -1.69 -15.69 22.88
N ILE A 3 -1.39 -14.54 23.47
CA ILE A 3 -2.00 -13.27 23.05
C ILE A 3 -0.92 -12.46 22.33
N ASN A 4 -1.17 -12.13 21.06
CA ASN A 4 -0.29 -11.30 20.27
C ASN A 4 -0.95 -9.94 20.05
N TYR A 5 -0.18 -8.89 20.30
CA TYR A 5 -0.65 -7.52 20.10
C TYR A 5 -0.06 -6.98 18.80
N PHE A 6 -0.92 -6.47 17.94
CA PHE A 6 -0.51 -5.88 16.67
C PHE A 6 -0.75 -4.39 16.69
N ILE A 7 0.18 -3.67 16.09
CA ILE A 7 0.05 -2.25 15.81
C ILE A 7 -0.48 -2.13 14.38
N SER A 8 -1.49 -1.30 14.18
CA SER A 8 -2.01 -0.97 12.85
C SER A 8 -1.54 0.41 12.45
N ALA A 9 -0.96 0.51 11.25
CA ALA A 9 -0.63 1.78 10.65
C ALA A 9 -1.43 1.96 9.36
N LYS A 10 -1.90 3.19 9.11
CA LYS A 10 -2.66 3.53 7.90
C LYS A 10 -2.19 4.86 7.37
N ALA A 11 -2.16 4.98 6.06
CA ALA A 11 -1.86 6.22 5.37
C ALA A 11 -2.73 6.35 4.13
N THR A 12 -2.95 7.57 3.70
CA THR A 12 -3.68 7.85 2.46
C THR A 12 -2.89 8.80 1.59
N ALA A 13 -3.06 8.66 0.30
CA ALA A 13 -2.40 9.52 -0.69
C ALA A 13 -3.26 9.57 -1.95
N THR A 14 -2.89 10.43 -2.87
CA THR A 14 -3.55 10.54 -4.17
C THR A 14 -2.51 10.47 -5.28
N VAL A 15 -2.77 9.63 -6.27
CA VAL A 15 -1.94 9.50 -7.46
C VAL A 15 -2.85 9.72 -8.67
N GLN A 16 -2.66 10.81 -9.40
CA GLN A 16 -3.43 11.12 -10.63
C GLN A 16 -4.94 10.91 -10.45
N ASN A 17 -5.53 11.51 -9.41
CA ASN A 17 -6.94 11.38 -9.04
C ASN A 17 -7.35 9.99 -8.53
N ILE A 18 -6.42 9.08 -8.36
CA ILE A 18 -6.67 7.79 -7.74
C ILE A 18 -6.41 7.92 -6.24
N ASN A 19 -7.39 7.57 -5.43
CA ASN A 19 -7.25 7.54 -3.98
C ASN A 19 -6.54 6.26 -3.57
N VAL A 20 -5.45 6.41 -2.82
CA VAL A 20 -4.62 5.28 -2.40
C VAL A 20 -4.65 5.21 -0.88
N SER A 21 -5.01 4.04 -0.36
CA SER A 21 -4.96 3.75 1.07
C SER A 21 -3.95 2.65 1.32
N LEU A 22 -3.00 2.91 2.23
CA LEU A 22 -2.01 1.93 2.62
C LEU A 22 -2.25 1.52 4.06
N SER A 23 -2.09 0.24 4.35
CA SER A 23 -2.23 -0.26 5.72
C SER A 23 -1.26 -1.40 5.97
N ALA A 24 -0.85 -1.53 7.23
CA ALA A 24 -0.01 -2.63 7.66
C ALA A 24 -0.30 -2.97 9.11
N GLU A 25 -0.18 -4.25 9.44
CA GLU A 25 -0.21 -4.72 10.81
C GLU A 25 1.15 -5.33 11.14
N TYR A 26 1.68 -5.00 12.31
CA TYR A 26 3.00 -5.46 12.71
C TYR A 26 3.11 -5.51 14.22
N GLN A 27 4.05 -6.28 14.71
CA GLN A 27 4.38 -6.31 16.14
C GLN A 27 5.41 -5.24 16.45
N LYS A 28 5.43 -4.82 17.70
CA LYS A 28 6.36 -3.79 18.16
C LYS A 28 7.80 -4.16 17.76
N ASP A 29 8.49 -3.21 17.15
CA ASP A 29 9.88 -3.32 16.72
C ASP A 29 10.14 -4.43 15.68
N GLN A 30 9.07 -4.91 15.02
CA GLN A 30 9.18 -5.85 13.92
C GLN A 30 8.57 -5.25 12.67
N ALA A 31 9.35 -5.16 11.61
CA ALA A 31 8.86 -4.60 10.35
C ALA A 31 7.70 -5.42 9.79
N PRO A 32 6.68 -4.77 9.23
CA PRO A 32 5.58 -5.50 8.58
C PRO A 32 6.09 -6.30 7.38
N GLU A 33 5.59 -7.51 7.22
CA GLU A 33 5.95 -8.34 6.07
C GLU A 33 5.10 -8.01 4.85
N VAL A 34 3.88 -7.53 5.08
CA VAL A 34 2.92 -7.23 4.01
C VAL A 34 2.35 -5.84 4.21
N ILE A 35 2.31 -5.06 3.13
CA ILE A 35 1.62 -3.79 3.09
C ILE A 35 0.43 -3.96 2.15
N SER A 36 -0.77 -3.70 2.67
CA SER A 36 -2.00 -3.76 1.89
C SER A 36 -2.29 -2.39 1.29
N VAL A 37 -2.66 -2.37 0.02
CA VAL A 37 -2.95 -1.14 -0.70
C VAL A 37 -4.30 -1.28 -1.38
N VAL A 38 -5.14 -0.27 -1.23
CA VAL A 38 -6.40 -0.15 -1.98
C VAL A 38 -6.33 1.12 -2.79
N ALA A 39 -6.57 1.03 -4.07
CA ALA A 39 -6.49 2.16 -5.00
C ALA A 39 -7.81 2.28 -5.78
N ASN A 40 -8.47 3.41 -5.66
CA ASN A 40 -9.78 3.63 -6.29
C ASN A 40 -9.86 5.02 -6.92
N GLY A 41 -10.42 5.09 -8.09
CA GLY A 41 -10.71 6.37 -8.74
C GLY A 41 -10.83 6.25 -10.24
N TYR A 42 -11.20 7.34 -10.86
CA TYR A 42 -11.29 7.40 -12.32
C TYR A 42 -9.90 7.59 -12.91
N LEU A 43 -9.56 6.75 -13.89
CA LEU A 43 -8.29 6.88 -14.61
C LEU A 43 -8.30 8.19 -15.42
N PRO A 44 -7.18 8.90 -15.47
CA PRO A 44 -7.12 10.23 -16.11
C PRO A 44 -7.03 10.16 -17.64
N ASN A 45 -7.67 9.20 -18.26
CA ASN A 45 -7.49 8.94 -19.70
C ASN A 45 -8.76 9.12 -20.50
N GLY A 46 -8.88 10.19 -21.23
CA GLY A 46 -9.68 10.27 -22.43
C GLY A 46 -11.20 10.19 -22.23
N GLU A 47 -11.88 9.92 -23.32
CA GLU A 47 -13.32 10.09 -23.45
C GLU A 47 -14.16 9.04 -22.72
N ASN A 48 -13.57 7.88 -22.45
CA ASN A 48 -14.24 6.80 -21.72
C ASN A 48 -13.51 6.59 -20.40
N GLN A 49 -13.81 7.41 -19.42
CA GLN A 49 -13.20 7.30 -18.10
C GLN A 49 -13.56 5.97 -17.47
N LYS A 50 -12.55 5.15 -17.25
CA LYS A 50 -12.71 3.89 -16.53
C LYS A 50 -12.41 4.10 -15.06
N TYR A 51 -13.17 3.44 -14.22
CA TYR A 51 -12.96 3.46 -12.78
C TYR A 51 -12.04 2.33 -12.39
N MET A 52 -10.88 2.69 -11.84
CA MET A 52 -9.95 1.71 -11.29
C MET A 52 -10.39 1.34 -9.87
N ASN A 53 -10.42 0.06 -9.59
CA ASN A 53 -10.66 -0.45 -8.24
C ASN A 53 -9.70 -1.61 -8.04
N ALA A 54 -8.65 -1.41 -7.26
CA ALA A 54 -7.59 -2.39 -7.12
C ALA A 54 -7.26 -2.63 -5.65
N ALA A 55 -6.96 -3.88 -5.34
CA ALA A 55 -6.45 -4.30 -4.05
C ALA A 55 -5.11 -5.01 -4.28
N LEU A 56 -4.06 -4.51 -3.64
CA LEU A 56 -2.71 -4.97 -3.83
C LEU A 56 -2.13 -5.43 -2.50
N LYS A 57 -1.30 -6.45 -2.55
CA LYS A 57 -0.51 -6.87 -1.39
C LYS A 57 0.96 -6.84 -1.77
N TYR A 58 1.72 -6.04 -1.06
CA TYR A 58 3.14 -5.86 -1.30
C TYR A 58 3.94 -6.58 -0.22
N ASN A 59 4.87 -7.45 -0.66
CA ASN A 59 5.74 -8.19 0.24
C ASN A 59 7.03 -7.40 0.44
N THR A 60 7.29 -7.00 1.67
CA THR A 60 8.46 -6.16 1.97
C THR A 60 9.77 -6.92 1.94
N LYS A 61 9.74 -8.24 2.11
CA LYS A 61 10.94 -9.06 2.06
C LYS A 61 11.42 -9.28 0.64
N SER A 62 10.50 -9.52 -0.29
CA SER A 62 10.84 -9.73 -1.69
C SER A 62 10.87 -8.42 -2.49
N SER A 63 10.35 -7.34 -1.93
CA SER A 63 10.17 -6.05 -2.59
C SER A 63 9.35 -6.18 -3.89
N ASP A 64 8.29 -6.97 -3.82
CA ASP A 64 7.43 -7.23 -4.96
C ASP A 64 5.99 -7.43 -4.50
N PHE A 65 5.05 -7.36 -5.44
CA PHE A 65 3.66 -7.61 -5.15
C PHE A 65 3.37 -9.11 -5.10
N ASP A 66 2.77 -9.56 -4.00
CA ASP A 66 2.26 -10.93 -3.90
C ASP A 66 0.95 -11.11 -4.67
N SER A 67 0.14 -10.06 -4.72
CA SER A 67 -1.10 -10.10 -5.48
C SER A 67 -1.50 -8.71 -5.95
N ILE A 68 -2.10 -8.65 -7.13
CA ILE A 68 -2.70 -7.48 -7.73
C ILE A 68 -4.07 -7.92 -8.25
N ASN A 69 -5.14 -7.45 -7.60
CA ASN A 69 -6.50 -7.83 -7.95
C ASN A 69 -7.35 -6.59 -8.17
N GLY A 70 -8.27 -6.67 -9.10
CA GLY A 70 -9.22 -5.60 -9.28
C GLY A 70 -9.67 -5.42 -10.72
N ALA A 71 -10.34 -4.30 -10.95
CA ALA A 71 -10.86 -3.92 -12.26
C ALA A 71 -10.15 -2.68 -12.77
N ASN A 72 -9.86 -2.66 -14.08
CA ASN A 72 -9.19 -1.55 -14.76
C ASN A 72 -7.86 -1.17 -14.12
N VAL A 73 -7.09 -2.17 -13.74
CA VAL A 73 -5.79 -1.96 -13.10
C VAL A 73 -4.82 -1.35 -14.10
N ASP A 74 -4.26 -0.19 -13.77
CA ASP A 74 -3.32 0.53 -14.62
C ASP A 74 -1.90 0.38 -14.06
N LEU A 75 -1.01 -0.19 -14.85
CA LEU A 75 0.36 -0.44 -14.41
C LEU A 75 1.15 0.83 -14.16
N GLY A 76 0.87 1.90 -14.91
CA GLY A 76 1.50 3.20 -14.67
C GLY A 76 1.16 3.76 -13.29
N ILE A 77 -0.11 3.63 -12.90
CA ILE A 77 -0.55 4.04 -11.56
C ILE A 77 0.13 3.19 -10.49
N ILE A 78 0.20 1.88 -10.70
CA ILE A 78 0.88 0.98 -9.75
C ILE A 78 2.34 1.35 -9.58
N GLN A 79 3.03 1.70 -10.66
CA GLN A 79 4.42 2.13 -10.57
C GLN A 79 4.59 3.41 -9.75
N GLU A 80 3.62 4.32 -9.80
CA GLU A 80 3.63 5.52 -8.97
C GLU A 80 3.27 5.23 -7.51
N ILE A 81 2.58 4.14 -7.24
CA ILE A 81 2.25 3.72 -5.87
C ILE A 81 3.48 3.14 -5.14
N VAL A 82 4.40 2.50 -5.86
CA VAL A 82 5.57 1.85 -5.24
C VAL A 82 6.40 2.80 -4.37
N PRO A 83 6.73 4.03 -4.80
CA PRO A 83 7.43 4.98 -3.91
C PRO A 83 6.65 5.31 -2.64
N LEU A 84 5.32 5.35 -2.71
CA LEU A 84 4.48 5.59 -1.53
C LEU A 84 4.57 4.41 -0.55
N ILE A 85 4.60 3.19 -1.05
CA ILE A 85 4.78 1.99 -0.23
C ILE A 85 6.14 2.04 0.47
N THR A 86 7.19 2.39 -0.26
CA THR A 86 8.54 2.51 0.29
C THR A 86 8.60 3.57 1.39
N GLU A 87 7.99 4.72 1.17
CA GLU A 87 7.94 5.79 2.16
C GLU A 87 7.16 5.37 3.40
N PHE A 88 6.01 4.73 3.21
CA PHE A 88 5.18 4.22 4.30
C PHE A 88 5.96 3.23 5.17
N TYR A 89 6.63 2.27 4.54
CA TYR A 89 7.48 1.30 5.23
C TYR A 89 8.60 1.99 6.01
N ARG A 90 9.27 2.95 5.38
CA ARG A 90 10.35 3.70 6.02
C ARG A 90 9.86 4.43 7.28
N LYS A 91 8.71 5.09 7.18
CA LYS A 91 8.14 5.82 8.32
C LYS A 91 7.76 4.91 9.47
N ILE A 92 7.26 3.71 9.19
CA ILE A 92 6.97 2.72 10.21
C ILE A 92 8.26 2.28 10.90
N THR A 93 9.28 1.91 10.12
CA THR A 93 10.53 1.37 10.66
C THR A 93 11.37 2.42 11.38
N GLU A 94 11.24 3.69 11.04
CA GLU A 94 11.91 4.77 11.75
C GLU A 94 11.51 4.83 13.23
N THR A 95 10.31 4.39 13.57
CA THR A 95 9.86 4.41 14.95
C THR A 95 10.54 3.35 15.82
N PHE A 96 11.22 2.38 15.22
CA PHE A 96 11.83 1.26 15.94
C PHE A 96 13.16 1.57 16.60
N THR A 97 13.82 2.60 16.16
CA THR A 97 15.23 2.86 16.52
C THR A 97 15.45 4.11 17.35
N ASN A 98 14.41 4.72 17.87
CA ASN A 98 14.50 5.96 18.63
C ASN A 98 14.69 5.71 20.11
N TYR A 99 15.85 5.16 20.44
CA TYR A 99 16.23 4.96 21.84
C TYR A 99 17.61 5.54 22.08
#